data_5ecb0a6fd22e023560bee8d679b04f2f
#
_entry.id   5ecb0a6fd22e023560bee8d679b04f2f
#
_cell.length_a   1.000
_cell.length_b   1.000
_cell.length_c   1.000
_cell.angle_alpha   90.00
_cell.angle_beta   90.00
_cell.angle_gamma   90.00
#
_symmetry.space_group_name_H-M   'P 1'
#
loop_
_entity.id
_entity.type
_entity.pdbx_description
1 polymer ?
#
loop_
_entity_poly.entity_id
_entity_poly.type
_entity_poly.pdbx_seq_one_letter_code
_entity_poly.pdbx_strand_id
1 'polypeptide(L)'
;MTMNKLVSRRGFVAGAAAVCAAGLAGCGASGAAAPATDAASTDAAATSGDLTKLTFVLDYTPNTNHSGVYVAIAKGYYADEGLEVEVVQPPEDGADALVGTGKAQVGMSYQDVMANYLGSDDQLPVTAIAATIQHNTSGIMSRAGDGITRPKGMEGKRYGTWDQDVEKAIIKSVVETDGGDFSKVELVPSGDEVSGLKANQFDCVWGYEGWGLQNAKVQDYPCDYFSFRSIDSTFDYYTPVVVANNDFLAQQPEVARAFLRATKKGYEYCVTNPDDAAQILCDAAPETDAELAKASAEYLADQYTADASSWGLIDPQRWAAFYTWMNDNQLTPVVLDVNGGFSMDYLEQ
;
A
#
# COMPACT_ATOMS: atom_id res chain seq x y z
N MET A 1 42.11 17.39 -2.84
CA MET A 1 43.10 16.57 -2.13
C MET A 1 42.49 16.24 -0.78
N THR A 2 41.90 15.15 -0.56
CA THR A 2 42.42 13.86 -0.16
C THR A 2 41.33 12.79 -0.33
N MET A 3 41.61 11.78 -1.13
CA MET A 3 40.86 10.54 -1.27
C MET A 3 40.97 9.73 0.04
N ASN A 4 39.87 9.10 0.49
CA ASN A 4 39.99 8.00 1.41
C ASN A 4 39.16 6.79 0.94
N LYS A 5 39.88 5.71 0.91
CA LYS A 5 39.75 4.39 0.33
C LYS A 5 38.58 3.56 0.82
N LEU A 6 37.94 2.90 -0.14
CA LEU A 6 37.17 1.65 -0.02
C LEU A 6 37.94 0.57 0.79
N VAL A 7 37.23 -0.10 1.68
CA VAL A 7 37.68 -1.38 2.26
C VAL A 7 36.62 -2.45 1.97
N SER A 8 36.99 -3.32 1.01
CA SER A 8 36.36 -4.60 0.72
C SER A 8 36.67 -5.61 1.82
N ARG A 9 35.68 -6.34 2.31
CA ARG A 9 35.90 -7.61 3.02
C ARG A 9 35.08 -8.72 2.39
N ARG A 10 35.73 -9.47 1.50
CA ARG A 10 35.35 -10.84 1.14
C ARG A 10 35.87 -11.76 2.27
N GLY A 11 35.02 -12.61 2.80
CA GLY A 11 35.39 -13.71 3.69
C GLY A 11 34.64 -14.98 3.30
N PHE A 12 35.36 -15.88 2.70
CA PHE A 12 35.07 -17.28 2.37
C PHE A 12 34.77 -18.10 3.63
N VAL A 13 33.78 -18.99 3.63
CA VAL A 13 33.89 -20.31 4.27
C VAL A 13 33.11 -21.34 3.46
N ALA A 14 33.81 -22.37 3.03
CA ALA A 14 33.30 -23.58 2.39
C ALA A 14 33.34 -24.77 3.37
N GLY A 15 32.51 -25.77 3.13
CA GLY A 15 32.62 -27.14 3.68
C GLY A 15 31.45 -27.46 4.63
N ALA A 16 30.83 -28.66 4.64
CA ALA A 16 31.17 -29.93 4.06
C ALA A 16 29.88 -30.78 3.97
N ALA A 17 29.81 -31.62 2.97
CA ALA A 17 28.83 -32.68 2.79
C ALA A 17 29.08 -33.86 3.75
N ALA A 18 27.98 -34.51 4.22
CA ALA A 18 28.07 -35.88 4.73
C ALA A 18 26.85 -36.68 4.27
N VAL A 19 27.11 -37.63 3.44
CA VAL A 19 26.22 -38.71 2.97
C VAL A 19 26.26 -39.82 4.03
N CYS A 20 25.10 -40.37 4.38
CA CYS A 20 25.00 -41.75 4.89
C CYS A 20 23.73 -42.41 4.33
N ALA A 21 24.01 -43.46 3.57
CA ALA A 21 23.02 -44.35 3.01
C ALA A 21 22.88 -45.65 3.86
N ALA A 22 21.81 -46.31 3.65
CA ALA A 22 21.53 -47.76 3.73
C ALA A 22 21.03 -48.39 5.03
N GLY A 23 19.99 -49.20 4.84
CA GLY A 23 19.55 -50.27 5.75
C GLY A 23 18.21 -50.84 5.37
N LEU A 24 18.23 -51.93 4.59
CA LEU A 24 17.13 -52.72 4.08
C LEU A 24 16.58 -53.73 5.11
N ALA A 25 15.29 -54.08 4.93
CA ALA A 25 14.67 -55.38 5.01
C ALA A 25 14.12 -55.92 6.35
N GLY A 26 12.88 -56.39 6.28
CA GLY A 26 12.28 -57.31 7.27
C GLY A 26 10.81 -57.62 6.99
N CYS A 27 10.55 -58.73 6.33
CA CYS A 27 9.24 -59.34 6.04
C CYS A 27 8.55 -59.95 7.27
N GLY A 28 7.18 -60.13 7.20
CA GLY A 28 6.44 -61.13 7.96
C GLY A 28 5.01 -60.68 8.28
N ALA A 29 4.10 -61.01 7.61
CA ALA A 29 3.04 -62.00 7.37
C ALA A 29 1.89 -62.04 8.41
N SER A 30 0.67 -61.90 7.86
CA SER A 30 -0.60 -62.62 8.12
C SER A 30 -1.44 -62.32 9.36
N GLY A 31 -2.73 -61.95 9.08
CA GLY A 31 -3.82 -62.24 9.98
C GLY A 31 -5.11 -61.44 9.74
N ALA A 32 -5.97 -61.91 8.83
CA ALA A 32 -7.44 -61.94 8.82
C ALA A 32 -8.30 -60.77 9.37
N ALA A 33 -8.98 -60.11 8.46
CA ALA A 33 -10.41 -60.00 8.07
C ALA A 33 -11.46 -59.54 9.10
N ALA A 34 -12.03 -58.38 8.82
CA ALA A 34 -13.39 -57.92 8.45
C ALA A 34 -14.31 -57.41 9.56
N PRO A 35 -15.41 -56.66 9.27
CA PRO A 35 -15.56 -55.58 8.26
C PRO A 35 -16.13 -54.23 8.78
N ALA A 36 -15.96 -53.26 7.98
CA ALA A 36 -16.75 -52.06 7.60
C ALA A 36 -17.79 -51.45 8.53
N THR A 37 -17.68 -50.15 8.66
CA THR A 37 -18.81 -49.25 8.33
C THR A 37 -18.26 -47.95 7.76
N ASP A 38 -18.76 -47.58 6.58
CA ASP A 38 -18.52 -46.35 5.84
C ASP A 38 -18.91 -45.14 6.67
N ALA A 39 -17.98 -44.21 6.79
CA ALA A 39 -18.28 -42.81 6.88
C ALA A 39 -17.32 -42.12 5.92
N ALA A 40 -17.81 -41.86 4.72
CA ALA A 40 -17.09 -41.07 3.73
C ALA A 40 -16.99 -39.61 4.22
N SER A 41 -15.88 -39.25 4.84
CA SER A 41 -15.40 -37.90 4.87
C SER A 41 -14.72 -37.65 3.51
N THR A 42 -15.41 -36.95 2.66
CA THR A 42 -14.80 -36.35 1.47
C THR A 42 -13.85 -35.25 1.93
N ASP A 43 -12.65 -35.63 2.33
CA ASP A 43 -11.50 -34.74 2.25
C ASP A 43 -11.29 -34.47 0.75
N ALA A 44 -11.69 -33.29 0.31
CA ALA A 44 -11.24 -32.73 -0.94
C ALA A 44 -9.75 -32.47 -0.79
N ALA A 45 -8.94 -33.47 -1.11
CA ALA A 45 -7.51 -33.30 -1.31
C ALA A 45 -7.34 -32.26 -2.42
N ALA A 46 -6.91 -31.07 -2.05
CA ALA A 46 -6.42 -30.07 -2.98
C ALA A 46 -5.35 -30.77 -3.83
N THR A 47 -5.60 -30.89 -5.12
CA THR A 47 -4.60 -31.29 -6.09
C THR A 47 -3.46 -30.29 -6.02
N SER A 48 -2.26 -30.72 -5.64
CA SER A 48 -1.03 -29.95 -5.72
C SER A 48 -0.68 -29.71 -7.19
N GLY A 49 -1.43 -28.82 -7.86
CA GLY A 49 -0.98 -28.17 -9.09
C GLY A 49 0.08 -27.13 -8.71
N ASP A 50 1.05 -26.93 -9.58
CA ASP A 50 2.02 -25.83 -9.39
C ASP A 50 1.25 -24.50 -9.29
N LEU A 51 1.42 -23.77 -8.19
CA LEU A 51 0.81 -22.45 -7.98
C LEU A 51 1.39 -21.45 -8.97
N THR A 52 0.56 -20.56 -9.48
CA THR A 52 1.02 -19.44 -10.31
C THR A 52 1.70 -18.39 -9.43
N LYS A 53 2.97 -18.11 -9.70
CA LYS A 53 3.75 -17.14 -8.92
C LYS A 53 3.44 -15.72 -9.37
N LEU A 54 3.20 -14.84 -8.40
CA LEU A 54 3.03 -13.42 -8.58
C LEU A 54 3.92 -12.66 -7.60
N THR A 55 4.50 -11.55 -8.07
CA THR A 55 5.21 -10.60 -7.22
C THR A 55 4.33 -9.38 -6.98
N PHE A 56 4.07 -9.07 -5.70
CA PHE A 56 3.42 -7.84 -5.24
C PHE A 56 4.48 -6.91 -4.65
N VAL A 57 4.67 -5.73 -5.22
CA VAL A 57 5.61 -4.73 -4.70
C VAL A 57 4.88 -3.72 -3.81
N LEU A 58 5.42 -3.49 -2.62
CA LEU A 58 4.94 -2.45 -1.71
C LEU A 58 5.28 -1.05 -2.23
N ASP A 59 4.53 -0.04 -1.78
CA ASP A 59 4.82 1.37 -2.03
C ASP A 59 5.80 1.97 -1.01
N TYR A 60 5.84 1.38 0.19
CA TYR A 60 6.64 1.82 1.33
C TYR A 60 7.02 0.63 2.22
N THR A 61 7.60 0.87 3.39
CA THR A 61 7.78 -0.16 4.41
C THR A 61 6.43 -0.78 4.80
N PRO A 62 6.38 -2.06 5.21
CA PRO A 62 5.15 -2.72 5.61
C PRO A 62 4.35 -1.90 6.61
N ASN A 63 3.08 -1.66 6.29
CA ASN A 63 2.14 -0.93 7.11
C ASN A 63 0.72 -1.46 6.89
N THR A 64 -0.25 -0.89 7.58
CA THR A 64 -1.63 -1.39 7.58
C THR A 64 -2.35 -1.23 6.24
N ASN A 65 -1.92 -0.35 5.33
CA ASN A 65 -2.45 -0.34 3.96
C ASN A 65 -2.21 -1.68 3.24
N HIS A 66 -1.20 -2.45 3.63
CA HIS A 66 -0.86 -3.76 3.06
C HIS A 66 -1.55 -4.94 3.77
N SER A 67 -2.26 -4.70 4.88
CA SER A 67 -2.81 -5.77 5.73
C SER A 67 -3.65 -6.80 4.97
N GLY A 68 -4.47 -6.36 4.00
CA GLY A 68 -5.29 -7.28 3.21
C GLY A 68 -4.48 -8.29 2.40
N VAL A 69 -3.32 -7.89 1.88
CA VAL A 69 -2.40 -8.78 1.15
C VAL A 69 -1.75 -9.78 2.10
N TYR A 70 -1.23 -9.33 3.25
CA TYR A 70 -0.64 -10.22 4.25
C TYR A 70 -1.65 -11.18 4.85
N VAL A 71 -2.88 -10.74 5.11
CA VAL A 71 -3.99 -11.59 5.56
C VAL A 71 -4.33 -12.63 4.49
N ALA A 72 -4.41 -12.24 3.22
CA ALA A 72 -4.70 -13.18 2.13
C ALA A 72 -3.62 -14.27 1.99
N ILE A 73 -2.35 -13.94 2.24
CA ILE A 73 -1.26 -14.91 2.31
C ILE A 73 -1.42 -15.81 3.54
N ALA A 74 -1.55 -15.23 4.73
CA ALA A 74 -1.58 -15.97 6.00
C ALA A 74 -2.79 -16.89 6.12
N LYS A 75 -3.94 -16.47 5.58
CA LYS A 75 -5.19 -17.27 5.58
C LYS A 75 -5.29 -18.24 4.39
N GLY A 76 -4.29 -18.25 3.48
CA GLY A 76 -4.27 -19.14 2.32
C GLY A 76 -5.22 -18.75 1.18
N TYR A 77 -5.80 -17.56 1.19
CA TYR A 77 -6.77 -17.12 0.16
C TYR A 77 -6.17 -17.09 -1.24
N TYR A 78 -4.88 -16.75 -1.37
CA TYR A 78 -4.19 -16.84 -2.66
C TYR A 78 -3.97 -18.28 -3.10
N ALA A 79 -3.60 -19.17 -2.18
CA ALA A 79 -3.42 -20.59 -2.49
C ALA A 79 -4.73 -21.25 -2.93
N ASP A 80 -5.87 -20.86 -2.33
CA ASP A 80 -7.22 -21.32 -2.73
C ASP A 80 -7.58 -20.92 -4.17
N GLU A 81 -7.00 -19.80 -4.66
CA GLU A 81 -7.14 -19.30 -6.03
C GLU A 81 -6.01 -19.82 -6.96
N GLY A 82 -5.17 -20.75 -6.49
CA GLY A 82 -4.06 -21.30 -7.27
C GLY A 82 -2.86 -20.38 -7.42
N LEU A 83 -2.67 -19.41 -6.50
CA LEU A 83 -1.62 -18.40 -6.55
C LEU A 83 -0.63 -18.54 -5.40
N GLU A 84 0.65 -18.24 -5.69
CA GLU A 84 1.71 -17.99 -4.72
C GLU A 84 2.13 -16.54 -4.85
N VAL A 85 1.82 -15.68 -3.88
CA VAL A 85 2.13 -14.26 -3.91
C VAL A 85 3.34 -13.97 -3.03
N GLU A 86 4.41 -13.46 -3.65
CA GLU A 86 5.60 -12.95 -2.98
C GLU A 86 5.49 -11.44 -2.81
N VAL A 87 5.65 -10.95 -1.57
CA VAL A 87 5.66 -9.51 -1.26
C VAL A 87 7.11 -9.03 -1.22
N VAL A 88 7.40 -7.96 -1.98
CA VAL A 88 8.73 -7.36 -2.04
C VAL A 88 8.70 -5.88 -1.67
N GLN A 89 9.80 -5.40 -1.07
CA GLN A 89 9.98 -3.99 -0.77
C GLN A 89 10.15 -3.18 -2.07
N PRO A 90 9.72 -1.90 -2.10
CA PRO A 90 9.91 -1.06 -3.26
C PRO A 90 11.41 -0.79 -3.49
N PRO A 91 11.85 -0.77 -4.75
CA PRO A 91 13.19 -0.30 -5.09
C PRO A 91 13.28 1.22 -4.94
N GLU A 92 14.48 1.79 -5.06
CA GLU A 92 14.72 3.23 -4.98
C GLU A 92 13.91 4.01 -6.04
N ASP A 93 13.67 3.41 -7.22
CA ASP A 93 12.88 3.98 -8.31
C ASP A 93 11.35 3.87 -8.09
N GLY A 94 10.90 3.29 -6.98
CA GLY A 94 9.50 3.13 -6.63
C GLY A 94 8.83 1.87 -7.17
N ALA A 95 7.61 1.60 -6.67
CA ALA A 95 6.84 0.41 -7.01
C ALA A 95 6.39 0.41 -8.49
N ASP A 96 5.94 1.56 -8.99
CA ASP A 96 5.43 1.70 -10.36
C ASP A 96 6.46 1.34 -11.43
N ALA A 97 7.73 1.69 -11.21
CA ALA A 97 8.81 1.32 -12.13
C ALA A 97 9.02 -0.20 -12.19
N LEU A 98 8.89 -0.89 -11.05
CA LEU A 98 9.01 -2.35 -11.00
C LEU A 98 7.84 -3.03 -11.70
N VAL A 99 6.60 -2.53 -11.47
CA VAL A 99 5.39 -3.02 -12.13
C VAL A 99 5.42 -2.70 -13.63
N GLY A 100 5.74 -1.45 -14.00
CA GLY A 100 5.79 -1.00 -15.40
C GLY A 100 6.79 -1.77 -16.25
N THR A 101 7.91 -2.21 -15.66
CA THR A 101 8.91 -3.06 -16.37
C THR A 101 8.54 -4.54 -16.39
N GLY A 102 7.42 -4.96 -15.79
CA GLY A 102 6.97 -6.36 -15.71
C GLY A 102 7.79 -7.25 -14.76
N LYS A 103 8.68 -6.66 -13.97
CA LYS A 103 9.44 -7.39 -12.92
C LYS A 103 8.58 -7.75 -11.71
N ALA A 104 7.53 -6.97 -11.45
CA ALA A 104 6.41 -7.33 -10.61
C ALA A 104 5.13 -7.28 -11.45
N GLN A 105 4.18 -8.18 -11.19
CA GLN A 105 2.90 -8.20 -11.88
C GLN A 105 1.93 -7.19 -11.31
N VAL A 106 1.98 -7.01 -9.99
CA VAL A 106 1.08 -6.15 -9.22
C VAL A 106 1.86 -5.40 -8.15
N GLY A 107 1.29 -4.30 -7.66
CA GLY A 107 1.92 -3.50 -6.60
C GLY A 107 0.95 -2.50 -6.02
N MET A 108 1.45 -1.70 -5.08
CA MET A 108 0.70 -0.59 -4.50
C MET A 108 1.27 0.74 -5.01
N SER A 109 0.38 1.68 -5.33
CA SER A 109 0.70 3.01 -5.81
C SER A 109 -0.36 4.01 -5.35
N TYR A 110 -0.31 5.22 -5.88
CA TYR A 110 -1.21 6.32 -5.55
C TYR A 110 -1.67 7.02 -6.83
N GLN A 111 -2.91 7.51 -6.86
CA GLN A 111 -3.45 8.16 -8.05
C GLN A 111 -2.63 9.40 -8.48
N ASP A 112 -2.10 10.16 -7.53
CA ASP A 112 -1.24 11.32 -7.78
C ASP A 112 0.16 10.93 -8.30
N VAL A 113 0.74 9.83 -7.82
CA VAL A 113 1.99 9.27 -8.34
C VAL A 113 1.79 8.74 -9.75
N MET A 114 0.67 8.02 -10.00
CA MET A 114 0.31 7.55 -11.35
C MET A 114 0.22 8.69 -12.36
N ALA A 115 -0.29 9.85 -11.94
CA ALA A 115 -0.39 11.01 -12.81
C ALA A 115 0.95 11.44 -13.41
N ASN A 116 2.07 11.30 -12.67
CA ASN A 116 3.39 11.71 -13.13
C ASN A 116 3.85 10.94 -14.37
N TYR A 117 3.61 9.62 -14.42
CA TYR A 117 4.00 8.83 -15.60
C TYR A 117 2.89 8.74 -16.65
N LEU A 118 1.60 8.77 -16.27
CA LEU A 118 0.50 8.84 -17.24
C LEU A 118 0.49 10.18 -17.99
N GLY A 119 0.94 11.25 -17.34
CA GLY A 119 1.07 12.60 -17.91
C GLY A 119 2.47 12.89 -18.47
N SER A 120 3.28 11.89 -18.80
CA SER A 120 4.62 12.03 -19.38
C SER A 120 4.67 11.45 -20.80
N ASP A 121 5.73 11.80 -21.56
CA ASP A 121 5.99 11.22 -22.88
C ASP A 121 6.39 9.73 -22.78
N ASP A 122 7.03 9.34 -21.68
CA ASP A 122 7.47 7.97 -21.39
C ASP A 122 6.51 7.30 -20.38
N GLN A 123 5.28 7.03 -20.82
CA GLN A 123 4.25 6.42 -19.99
C GLN A 123 4.63 5.00 -19.54
N LEU A 124 4.50 4.72 -18.25
CA LEU A 124 4.61 3.35 -17.76
C LEU A 124 3.32 2.56 -18.07
N PRO A 125 3.42 1.29 -18.51
CA PRO A 125 2.27 0.44 -18.81
C PRO A 125 1.66 -0.14 -17.53
N VAL A 126 1.04 0.72 -16.72
CA VAL A 126 0.47 0.40 -15.41
C VAL A 126 -0.97 0.89 -15.34
N THR A 127 -1.86 0.07 -14.80
CA THR A 127 -3.28 0.37 -14.60
C THR A 127 -3.68 0.09 -13.16
N ALA A 128 -4.40 1.02 -12.49
CA ALA A 128 -5.02 0.80 -11.20
C ALA A 128 -6.22 -0.16 -11.37
N ILE A 129 -6.27 -1.21 -10.53
CA ILE A 129 -7.29 -2.27 -10.62
C ILE A 129 -8.13 -2.41 -9.36
N ALA A 130 -7.78 -1.71 -8.27
CA ALA A 130 -8.60 -1.60 -7.07
C ALA A 130 -8.17 -0.40 -6.22
N ALA A 131 -9.10 0.23 -5.53
CA ALA A 131 -8.82 1.17 -4.44
C ALA A 131 -8.53 0.40 -3.16
N THR A 132 -7.45 0.72 -2.45
CA THR A 132 -7.14 0.06 -1.17
C THR A 132 -8.03 0.57 -0.06
N ILE A 133 -8.19 1.90 0.05
CA ILE A 133 -9.16 2.59 0.91
C ILE A 133 -10.06 3.49 0.06
N GLN A 134 -11.26 3.75 0.55
CA GLN A 134 -12.24 4.46 -0.28
C GLN A 134 -12.06 5.97 -0.28
N HIS A 135 -11.60 6.56 0.80
CA HIS A 135 -11.44 8.01 0.91
C HIS A 135 -10.01 8.39 1.23
N ASN A 136 -9.58 9.53 0.71
CA ASN A 136 -8.27 10.09 1.03
C ASN A 136 -8.19 10.48 2.51
N THR A 137 -7.28 9.86 3.24
CA THR A 137 -7.03 10.13 4.66
C THR A 137 -5.84 11.06 4.88
N SER A 138 -5.32 11.69 3.81
CA SER A 138 -4.21 12.63 3.93
C SER A 138 -4.67 14.03 4.32
N GLY A 139 -3.78 14.74 4.97
CA GLY A 139 -4.00 16.08 5.47
C GLY A 139 -2.75 16.67 6.09
N ILE A 140 -2.91 17.74 6.85
CA ILE A 140 -1.81 18.40 7.56
C ILE A 140 -1.88 18.07 9.03
N MET A 141 -0.75 17.58 9.55
CA MET A 141 -0.49 17.39 10.98
C MET A 141 0.39 18.55 11.49
N SER A 142 0.11 18.99 12.70
CA SER A 142 0.90 19.99 13.42
C SER A 142 0.87 19.72 14.92
N ARG A 143 1.76 20.36 15.70
CA ARG A 143 1.68 20.31 17.16
C ARG A 143 0.39 20.96 17.63
N ALA A 144 -0.30 20.30 18.56
CA ALA A 144 -1.50 20.86 19.17
C ALA A 144 -1.21 22.21 19.84
N GLY A 145 -2.05 23.19 19.55
CA GLY A 145 -1.94 24.54 20.11
C GLY A 145 -1.05 25.50 19.32
N ASP A 146 -0.39 25.08 18.24
CA ASP A 146 0.40 25.97 17.39
C ASP A 146 -0.47 26.84 16.45
N GLY A 147 -1.78 26.65 16.48
CA GLY A 147 -2.77 27.42 15.72
C GLY A 147 -2.96 26.98 14.28
N ILE A 148 -2.44 25.81 13.90
CA ILE A 148 -2.54 25.25 12.54
C ILE A 148 -3.70 24.23 12.51
N THR A 149 -4.91 24.70 12.76
CA THR A 149 -6.15 23.88 12.77
C THR A 149 -6.91 23.95 11.43
N ARG A 150 -6.43 24.74 10.49
CA ARG A 150 -6.98 24.98 9.16
C ARG A 150 -5.87 25.47 8.22
N PRO A 151 -6.02 25.37 6.89
CA PRO A 151 -4.95 25.69 5.93
C PRO A 151 -4.35 27.10 6.08
N LYS A 152 -5.18 28.11 6.32
CA LYS A 152 -4.69 29.48 6.54
C LYS A 152 -3.73 29.61 7.72
N GLY A 153 -3.84 28.72 8.71
CA GLY A 153 -2.93 28.68 9.86
C GLY A 153 -1.47 28.35 9.51
N MET A 154 -1.22 27.88 8.28
CA MET A 154 0.12 27.59 7.77
C MET A 154 0.92 28.86 7.37
N GLU A 155 0.28 30.05 7.25
CA GLU A 155 1.00 31.30 6.95
C GLU A 155 2.07 31.60 8.00
N GLY A 156 3.30 31.86 7.56
CA GLY A 156 4.45 32.13 8.40
C GLY A 156 4.98 30.92 9.17
N LYS A 157 4.55 29.71 8.80
CA LYS A 157 4.97 28.45 9.39
C LYS A 157 5.86 27.65 8.43
N ARG A 158 6.72 26.80 8.99
CA ARG A 158 7.56 25.86 8.24
C ARG A 158 6.75 24.62 7.93
N TYR A 159 6.56 24.34 6.66
CA TYR A 159 5.94 23.13 6.17
C TYR A 159 7.01 22.14 5.69
N GLY A 160 7.02 20.94 6.27
CA GLY A 160 7.88 19.83 5.84
C GLY A 160 7.40 19.27 4.50
N THR A 161 8.16 19.51 3.41
CA THR A 161 7.80 19.14 2.04
C THR A 161 8.69 18.02 1.51
N TRP A 162 8.13 17.15 0.66
CA TRP A 162 8.87 16.19 -0.18
C TRP A 162 9.36 16.81 -1.49
N ASP A 163 9.07 18.11 -1.69
CA ASP A 163 9.45 18.89 -2.87
C ASP A 163 8.81 18.42 -4.19
N GLN A 164 7.65 17.76 -4.13
CA GLN A 164 6.88 17.33 -5.29
C GLN A 164 5.95 18.46 -5.79
N ASP A 165 5.85 18.62 -7.11
CA ASP A 165 5.05 19.71 -7.68
C ASP A 165 3.56 19.55 -7.38
N VAL A 166 3.03 18.30 -7.43
CA VAL A 166 1.63 17.99 -7.07
C VAL A 166 1.36 18.30 -5.59
N GLU A 167 2.25 17.88 -4.68
CA GLU A 167 2.17 18.20 -3.25
C GLU A 167 2.07 19.71 -3.02
N LYS A 168 3.02 20.47 -3.58
CA LYS A 168 3.05 21.94 -3.44
C LYS A 168 1.80 22.61 -4.02
N ALA A 169 1.27 22.09 -5.14
CA ALA A 169 0.04 22.57 -5.74
C ALA A 169 -1.19 22.31 -4.86
N ILE A 170 -1.29 21.14 -4.24
CA ILE A 170 -2.37 20.80 -3.29
C ILE A 170 -2.30 21.73 -2.08
N ILE A 171 -1.10 21.89 -1.45
CA ILE A 171 -0.94 22.79 -0.30
C ILE A 171 -1.30 24.23 -0.67
N LYS A 172 -0.85 24.71 -1.82
CA LYS A 172 -1.22 26.02 -2.33
C LYS A 172 -2.73 26.17 -2.48
N SER A 173 -3.36 25.20 -3.13
CA SER A 173 -4.80 25.19 -3.38
C SER A 173 -5.60 25.26 -2.08
N VAL A 174 -5.31 24.42 -1.08
CA VAL A 174 -6.04 24.42 0.18
C VAL A 174 -5.80 25.69 1.01
N VAL A 175 -4.57 26.23 1.01
CA VAL A 175 -4.26 27.49 1.71
C VAL A 175 -4.99 28.66 1.08
N GLU A 176 -5.01 28.78 -0.25
CA GLU A 176 -5.68 29.87 -0.97
C GLU A 176 -7.21 29.73 -0.89
N THR A 177 -7.75 28.54 -0.97
CA THR A 177 -9.19 28.27 -0.78
C THR A 177 -9.67 28.72 0.60
N ASP A 178 -8.84 28.53 1.62
CA ASP A 178 -9.13 28.97 2.99
C ASP A 178 -8.84 30.49 3.23
N GLY A 179 -8.52 31.23 2.16
CA GLY A 179 -8.25 32.67 2.19
C GLY A 179 -6.88 33.01 2.80
N GLY A 180 -5.92 32.09 2.75
CA GLY A 180 -4.52 32.29 3.09
C GLY A 180 -3.67 32.67 1.88
N ASP A 181 -2.38 32.91 2.13
CA ASP A 181 -1.37 33.26 1.13
C ASP A 181 -0.23 32.24 1.20
N PHE A 182 -0.20 31.31 0.23
CA PHE A 182 0.82 30.26 0.18
C PHE A 182 2.24 30.79 0.09
N SER A 183 2.46 31.99 -0.47
CA SER A 183 3.80 32.58 -0.54
C SER A 183 4.42 32.87 0.82
N LYS A 184 3.62 32.85 1.88
CA LYS A 184 4.07 33.00 3.28
C LYS A 184 4.38 31.68 3.97
N VAL A 185 4.11 30.54 3.35
CA VAL A 185 4.46 29.22 3.89
C VAL A 185 5.94 28.96 3.58
N GLU A 186 6.72 28.67 4.62
CA GLU A 186 8.14 28.36 4.46
C GLU A 186 8.29 26.85 4.17
N LEU A 187 8.83 26.50 3.00
CA LEU A 187 9.07 25.10 2.63
C LEU A 187 10.42 24.64 3.17
N VAL A 188 10.42 23.56 3.96
CA VAL A 188 11.64 22.96 4.52
C VAL A 188 11.62 21.44 4.23
N PRO A 189 12.79 20.77 4.15
CA PRO A 189 12.81 19.34 3.91
C PRO A 189 11.97 18.56 4.94
N SER A 190 11.15 17.62 4.46
CA SER A 190 10.37 16.72 5.30
C SER A 190 11.24 15.60 5.90
N GLY A 191 10.67 14.93 6.89
CA GLY A 191 11.21 13.74 7.54
C GLY A 191 10.06 12.93 8.15
N ASP A 192 10.36 12.04 9.10
CA ASP A 192 9.32 11.37 9.87
C ASP A 192 8.42 12.39 10.59
N GLU A 193 7.11 12.24 10.48
CA GLU A 193 6.14 13.26 10.88
C GLU A 193 6.25 13.58 12.38
N VAL A 194 6.15 12.56 13.22
CA VAL A 194 6.09 12.74 14.68
C VAL A 194 7.44 13.15 15.25
N SER A 195 8.53 12.51 14.82
CA SER A 195 9.87 12.85 15.29
C SER A 195 10.32 14.22 14.79
N GLY A 196 9.97 14.59 13.55
CA GLY A 196 10.25 15.91 12.99
C GLY A 196 9.51 17.05 13.72
N LEU A 197 8.23 16.85 14.05
CA LEU A 197 7.45 17.78 14.88
C LEU A 197 8.04 17.88 16.29
N LYS A 198 8.39 16.75 16.92
CA LYS A 198 9.04 16.74 18.26
C LYS A 198 10.39 17.44 18.27
N ALA A 199 11.19 17.25 17.22
CA ALA A 199 12.50 17.87 17.07
C ALA A 199 12.43 19.33 16.58
N ASN A 200 11.23 19.86 16.34
CA ASN A 200 11.00 21.21 15.81
C ASN A 200 11.71 21.47 14.46
N GLN A 201 11.78 20.44 13.60
CA GLN A 201 12.34 20.57 12.25
C GLN A 201 11.39 21.36 11.34
N PHE A 202 10.09 21.15 11.50
CA PHE A 202 9.00 21.88 10.85
C PHE A 202 7.86 22.10 11.83
N ASP A 203 6.91 22.95 11.47
CA ASP A 203 5.75 23.30 12.30
C ASP A 203 4.51 22.49 11.91
N CYS A 204 4.45 22.09 10.64
CA CYS A 204 3.43 21.20 10.10
C CYS A 204 4.00 20.36 8.96
N VAL A 205 3.33 19.23 8.67
CA VAL A 205 3.76 18.26 7.69
C VAL A 205 2.54 17.53 7.12
N TRP A 206 2.65 17.07 5.88
CA TRP A 206 1.68 16.13 5.32
C TRP A 206 1.71 14.81 6.10
N GLY A 207 0.57 14.33 6.50
CA GLY A 207 0.43 13.06 7.18
C GLY A 207 -0.87 12.37 6.82
N TYR A 208 -0.92 11.08 7.09
CA TYR A 208 -2.11 10.26 6.88
C TYR A 208 -2.77 9.97 8.23
N GLU A 209 -4.09 10.18 8.30
CA GLU A 209 -4.85 9.95 9.54
C GLU A 209 -4.74 8.50 10.01
N GLY A 210 -4.70 7.56 9.06
CA GLY A 210 -4.55 6.13 9.33
C GLY A 210 -3.16 5.69 9.82
N TRP A 211 -2.12 6.50 9.68
CA TRP A 211 -0.76 6.13 10.09
C TRP A 211 -0.09 7.20 10.94
N GLY A 212 0.29 8.34 10.37
CA GLY A 212 1.01 9.40 11.09
C GLY A 212 0.25 9.93 12.31
N LEU A 213 -1.08 10.16 12.19
CA LEU A 213 -1.88 10.61 13.31
C LEU A 213 -2.09 9.51 14.36
N GLN A 214 -2.22 8.23 13.95
CA GLN A 214 -2.26 7.12 14.91
C GLN A 214 -0.91 6.98 15.63
N ASN A 215 0.22 7.15 14.91
CA ASN A 215 1.55 7.17 15.52
C ASN A 215 1.70 8.28 16.58
N ALA A 216 1.20 9.47 16.28
CA ALA A 216 1.18 10.57 17.27
C ALA A 216 0.36 10.19 18.52
N LYS A 217 -0.81 9.55 18.36
CA LYS A 217 -1.64 9.08 19.48
C LYS A 217 -0.94 8.02 20.33
N VAL A 218 -0.35 7.00 19.70
CA VAL A 218 0.39 5.92 20.39
C VAL A 218 1.57 6.49 21.18
N GLN A 219 2.19 7.55 20.69
CA GLN A 219 3.31 8.22 21.37
C GLN A 219 2.88 9.29 22.37
N ASP A 220 1.59 9.39 22.71
CA ASP A 220 1.02 10.44 23.58
C ASP A 220 1.45 11.86 23.15
N TYR A 221 1.54 12.09 21.83
CA TYR A 221 1.94 13.36 21.26
C TYR A 221 0.74 14.09 20.65
N PRO A 222 0.15 15.08 21.32
CA PRO A 222 -1.03 15.77 20.83
C PRO A 222 -0.74 16.53 19.53
N CYS A 223 -1.54 16.25 18.51
CA CYS A 223 -1.49 16.92 17.21
C CYS A 223 -2.85 17.53 16.86
N ASP A 224 -2.82 18.70 16.21
CA ASP A 224 -3.94 19.21 15.42
C ASP A 224 -3.84 18.59 14.00
N TYR A 225 -4.98 18.35 13.38
CA TYR A 225 -5.07 17.76 12.06
C TYR A 225 -6.26 18.34 11.28
N PHE A 226 -6.08 18.56 9.98
CA PHE A 226 -7.18 18.80 9.05
C PHE A 226 -6.94 18.02 7.75
N SER A 227 -7.99 17.35 7.23
CA SER A 227 -7.89 16.58 5.99
C SER A 227 -8.08 17.46 4.77
N PHE A 228 -7.39 17.15 3.66
CA PHE A 228 -7.54 17.91 2.41
C PHE A 228 -8.94 17.78 1.83
N ARG A 229 -9.54 16.58 1.84
CA ARG A 229 -10.90 16.33 1.35
C ARG A 229 -11.99 17.13 2.08
N SER A 230 -11.74 17.54 3.33
CA SER A 230 -12.68 18.39 4.08
C SER A 230 -12.64 19.86 3.63
N ILE A 231 -11.57 20.29 2.97
CA ILE A 231 -11.40 21.63 2.43
C ILE A 231 -11.92 21.70 1.00
N ASP A 232 -11.56 20.73 0.18
CA ASP A 232 -12.03 20.59 -1.21
C ASP A 232 -12.19 19.10 -1.55
N SER A 233 -13.39 18.70 -1.97
CA SER A 233 -13.72 17.32 -2.33
C SER A 233 -12.92 16.80 -3.54
N THR A 234 -12.30 17.66 -4.33
CA THR A 234 -11.36 17.29 -5.39
C THR A 234 -10.17 16.51 -4.86
N PHE A 235 -9.78 16.75 -3.60
CA PHE A 235 -8.70 16.04 -2.93
C PHE A 235 -9.13 14.76 -2.22
N ASP A 236 -10.33 14.26 -2.49
CA ASP A 236 -10.77 12.92 -2.10
C ASP A 236 -10.38 11.87 -3.17
N TYR A 237 -9.18 12.00 -3.74
CA TYR A 237 -8.64 11.07 -4.73
C TYR A 237 -8.14 9.77 -4.08
N TYR A 238 -7.94 8.72 -4.91
CA TYR A 238 -7.58 7.40 -4.39
C TYR A 238 -6.09 7.28 -4.03
N THR A 239 -5.82 7.02 -2.77
CA THR A 239 -4.48 6.87 -2.22
C THR A 239 -4.52 6.02 -0.94
N PRO A 240 -4.02 4.72 -0.96
CA PRO A 240 -3.39 4.05 -2.09
C PRO A 240 -4.37 3.28 -3.01
N VAL A 241 -3.81 2.80 -4.13
CA VAL A 241 -4.46 1.91 -5.10
C VAL A 241 -3.60 0.68 -5.36
N VAL A 242 -4.24 -0.45 -5.72
CA VAL A 242 -3.55 -1.61 -6.28
C VAL A 242 -3.38 -1.39 -7.78
N VAL A 243 -2.15 -1.51 -8.26
CA VAL A 243 -1.80 -1.36 -9.67
C VAL A 243 -1.31 -2.68 -10.26
N ALA A 244 -1.46 -2.83 -11.58
CA ALA A 244 -0.96 -4.00 -12.30
C ALA A 244 -0.31 -3.61 -13.63
N ASN A 245 0.63 -4.43 -14.08
CA ASN A 245 1.27 -4.30 -15.39
C ASN A 245 0.27 -4.59 -16.52
N ASN A 246 0.22 -3.74 -17.56
CA ASN A 246 -0.75 -3.85 -18.65
C ASN A 246 -0.57 -5.13 -19.48
N ASP A 247 0.67 -5.59 -19.71
CA ASP A 247 0.92 -6.84 -20.43
C ASP A 247 0.46 -8.06 -19.61
N PHE A 248 0.68 -8.02 -18.28
CA PHE A 248 0.14 -9.04 -17.38
C PHE A 248 -1.40 -9.09 -17.43
N LEU A 249 -2.06 -7.94 -17.37
CA LEU A 249 -3.52 -7.85 -17.44
C LEU A 249 -4.06 -8.39 -18.78
N ALA A 250 -3.39 -8.09 -19.88
CA ALA A 250 -3.78 -8.56 -21.20
C ALA A 250 -3.55 -10.05 -21.43
N GLN A 251 -2.43 -10.60 -20.92
CA GLN A 251 -2.03 -11.98 -21.16
C GLN A 251 -2.63 -12.96 -20.14
N GLN A 252 -2.90 -12.52 -18.91
CA GLN A 252 -3.34 -13.36 -17.79
C GLN A 252 -4.53 -12.73 -17.03
N PRO A 253 -5.63 -12.34 -17.70
CA PRO A 253 -6.74 -11.64 -17.05
C PRO A 253 -7.40 -12.46 -15.93
N GLU A 254 -7.47 -13.79 -16.07
CA GLU A 254 -8.05 -14.66 -15.05
C GLU A 254 -7.16 -14.77 -13.79
N VAL A 255 -5.84 -14.69 -13.96
CA VAL A 255 -4.90 -14.62 -12.83
C VAL A 255 -5.06 -13.29 -12.08
N ALA A 256 -5.25 -12.18 -12.79
CA ALA A 256 -5.53 -10.88 -12.18
C ALA A 256 -6.86 -10.89 -11.39
N ARG A 257 -7.92 -11.52 -11.94
CA ARG A 257 -9.19 -11.70 -11.21
C ARG A 257 -9.04 -12.58 -9.98
N ALA A 258 -8.34 -13.70 -10.09
CA ALA A 258 -8.05 -14.59 -8.96
C ALA A 258 -7.27 -13.85 -7.86
N PHE A 259 -6.26 -13.06 -8.24
CA PHE A 259 -5.52 -12.22 -7.30
C PHE A 259 -6.46 -11.23 -6.58
N LEU A 260 -7.31 -10.51 -7.28
CA LEU A 260 -8.24 -9.55 -6.67
C LEU A 260 -9.32 -10.23 -5.80
N ARG A 261 -9.83 -11.42 -6.18
CA ARG A 261 -10.76 -12.17 -5.32
C ARG A 261 -10.13 -12.52 -3.97
N ALA A 262 -8.90 -13.00 -3.98
CA ALA A 262 -8.19 -13.35 -2.75
C ALA A 262 -7.84 -12.09 -1.92
N THR A 263 -7.37 -11.03 -2.59
CA THR A 263 -7.04 -9.74 -1.96
C THR A 263 -8.26 -9.10 -1.31
N LYS A 264 -9.41 -9.11 -2.00
CA LYS A 264 -10.70 -8.64 -1.48
C LYS A 264 -11.08 -9.37 -0.18
N LYS A 265 -11.00 -10.70 -0.17
CA LYS A 265 -11.24 -11.50 1.06
C LYS A 265 -10.30 -11.07 2.20
N GLY A 266 -9.06 -10.77 1.87
CA GLY A 266 -8.07 -10.28 2.84
C GLY A 266 -8.47 -8.94 3.46
N TYR A 267 -8.87 -7.95 2.66
CA TYR A 267 -9.31 -6.65 3.18
C TYR A 267 -10.67 -6.74 3.89
N GLU A 268 -11.62 -7.54 3.39
CA GLU A 268 -12.89 -7.80 4.08
C GLU A 268 -12.67 -8.47 5.45
N TYR A 269 -11.64 -9.33 5.56
CA TYR A 269 -11.23 -9.88 6.85
C TYR A 269 -10.68 -8.78 7.78
N CYS A 270 -9.87 -7.84 7.27
CA CYS A 270 -9.34 -6.71 8.05
C CYS A 270 -10.46 -5.83 8.61
N VAL A 271 -11.55 -5.62 7.86
CA VAL A 271 -12.72 -4.85 8.33
C VAL A 271 -13.34 -5.46 9.58
N THR A 272 -13.45 -6.78 9.63
CA THR A 272 -14.15 -7.49 10.72
C THR A 272 -13.21 -7.98 11.83
N ASN A 273 -11.90 -8.04 11.57
CA ASN A 273 -10.89 -8.59 12.50
C ASN A 273 -9.61 -7.72 12.53
N PRO A 274 -9.71 -6.42 12.86
CA PRO A 274 -8.57 -5.50 12.76
C PRO A 274 -7.40 -5.90 13.67
N ASP A 275 -7.66 -6.40 14.89
CA ASP A 275 -6.62 -6.84 15.82
C ASP A 275 -5.81 -8.03 15.26
N ASP A 276 -6.49 -9.04 14.70
CA ASP A 276 -5.83 -10.22 14.12
C ASP A 276 -5.08 -9.82 12.82
N ALA A 277 -5.63 -8.91 12.03
CA ALA A 277 -4.96 -8.38 10.85
C ALA A 277 -3.67 -7.61 11.20
N ALA A 278 -3.70 -6.82 12.27
CA ALA A 278 -2.51 -6.14 12.78
C ALA A 278 -1.45 -7.15 13.26
N GLN A 279 -1.86 -8.21 13.97
CA GLN A 279 -0.95 -9.26 14.41
C GLN A 279 -0.33 -10.01 13.21
N ILE A 280 -1.12 -10.36 12.20
CA ILE A 280 -0.62 -11.00 10.97
C ILE A 280 0.41 -10.12 10.25
N LEU A 281 0.16 -8.81 10.17
CA LEU A 281 1.12 -7.86 9.61
C LEU A 281 2.44 -7.87 10.40
N CYS A 282 2.37 -7.77 11.73
CA CYS A 282 3.56 -7.78 12.59
C CYS A 282 4.32 -9.11 12.55
N ASP A 283 3.62 -10.24 12.42
CA ASP A 283 4.26 -11.56 12.27
C ASP A 283 5.03 -11.68 10.94
N ALA A 284 4.50 -11.06 9.87
CA ALA A 284 5.12 -11.03 8.54
C ALA A 284 6.23 -9.97 8.41
N ALA A 285 6.12 -8.87 9.16
CA ALA A 285 7.03 -7.73 9.15
C ALA A 285 7.37 -7.31 10.60
N PRO A 286 8.28 -8.03 11.27
CA PRO A 286 8.57 -7.84 12.70
C PRO A 286 9.18 -6.47 13.08
N GLU A 287 9.62 -5.69 12.09
CA GLU A 287 10.06 -4.30 12.27
C GLU A 287 8.90 -3.31 12.49
N THR A 288 7.67 -3.72 12.21
CA THR A 288 6.48 -2.87 12.39
C THR A 288 6.13 -2.74 13.88
N ASP A 289 5.94 -1.51 14.35
CA ASP A 289 5.49 -1.26 15.73
C ASP A 289 4.08 -1.82 15.95
N ALA A 290 3.93 -2.73 16.90
CA ALA A 290 2.69 -3.47 17.11
C ALA A 290 1.55 -2.59 17.67
N GLU A 291 1.86 -1.59 18.51
CA GLU A 291 0.85 -0.67 19.05
C GLU A 291 0.33 0.27 17.94
N LEU A 292 1.25 0.74 17.10
CA LEU A 292 0.89 1.53 15.92
C LEU A 292 0.09 0.70 14.91
N ALA A 293 0.52 -0.52 14.61
CA ALA A 293 -0.19 -1.41 13.70
C ALA A 293 -1.62 -1.67 14.17
N LYS A 294 -1.81 -1.91 15.47
CA LYS A 294 -3.13 -2.11 16.07
C LYS A 294 -4.00 -0.84 15.95
N ALA A 295 -3.52 0.30 16.41
CA ALA A 295 -4.26 1.57 16.37
C ALA A 295 -4.63 1.96 14.92
N SER A 296 -3.71 1.73 13.98
CA SER A 296 -3.92 1.98 12.57
C SER A 296 -4.93 1.01 11.94
N ALA A 297 -4.85 -0.29 12.26
CA ALA A 297 -5.80 -1.29 11.76
C ALA A 297 -7.23 -1.04 12.26
N GLU A 298 -7.40 -0.65 13.54
CA GLU A 298 -8.69 -0.26 14.10
C GLU A 298 -9.29 0.95 13.33
N TYR A 299 -8.48 1.96 13.01
CA TYR A 299 -8.92 3.11 12.22
C TYR A 299 -9.25 2.73 10.78
N LEU A 300 -8.37 1.97 10.11
CA LEU A 300 -8.52 1.64 8.68
C LEU A 300 -9.63 0.63 8.41
N ALA A 301 -10.06 -0.15 9.40
CA ALA A 301 -11.17 -1.09 9.24
C ALA A 301 -12.41 -0.43 8.63
N ASP A 302 -12.75 0.79 9.07
CA ASP A 302 -13.87 1.57 8.52
C ASP A 302 -13.54 2.28 7.19
N GLN A 303 -12.25 2.36 6.80
CA GLN A 303 -11.82 3.09 5.60
C GLN A 303 -11.69 2.17 4.37
N TYR A 304 -11.45 0.87 4.55
CA TYR A 304 -11.26 -0.07 3.44
C TYR A 304 -12.48 -0.15 2.52
N THR A 305 -13.68 -0.11 3.07
CA THR A 305 -14.93 -0.13 2.30
C THR A 305 -15.72 1.18 2.43
N ALA A 306 -15.66 1.85 3.57
CA ALA A 306 -16.38 3.07 3.90
C ALA A 306 -17.83 3.06 3.39
N ASP A 307 -18.18 3.93 2.43
CA ASP A 307 -19.50 4.05 1.80
C ASP A 307 -19.66 3.20 0.53
N ALA A 308 -18.59 2.51 0.07
CA ALA A 308 -18.65 1.62 -1.08
C ALA A 308 -19.36 0.30 -0.75
N SER A 309 -20.04 -0.29 -1.72
CA SER A 309 -20.74 -1.58 -1.56
C SER A 309 -19.80 -2.77 -1.41
N SER A 310 -18.54 -2.63 -1.76
CA SER A 310 -17.51 -3.67 -1.74
C SER A 310 -16.13 -3.05 -1.72
N TRP A 311 -15.13 -3.77 -1.16
CA TRP A 311 -13.75 -3.36 -1.26
C TRP A 311 -13.27 -3.27 -2.72
N GLY A 312 -12.39 -2.32 -2.98
CA GLY A 312 -11.65 -2.20 -4.23
C GLY A 312 -12.30 -1.32 -5.29
N LEU A 313 -13.56 -0.91 -5.10
CA LEU A 313 -14.28 -0.09 -6.08
C LEU A 313 -13.62 1.27 -6.28
N ILE A 314 -13.53 1.69 -7.54
CA ILE A 314 -13.11 3.03 -7.94
C ILE A 314 -14.31 3.73 -8.57
N ASP A 315 -14.73 4.87 -8.01
CA ASP A 315 -15.74 5.75 -8.60
C ASP A 315 -15.09 6.56 -9.73
N PRO A 316 -15.56 6.41 -10.99
CA PRO A 316 -14.98 7.13 -12.12
C PRO A 316 -15.09 8.66 -12.02
N GLN A 317 -16.11 9.19 -11.33
CA GLN A 317 -16.30 10.63 -11.19
C GLN A 317 -15.29 11.21 -10.20
N ARG A 318 -15.06 10.52 -9.07
CA ARG A 318 -14.04 10.90 -8.08
C ARG A 318 -12.63 10.82 -8.69
N TRP A 319 -12.36 9.74 -9.44
CA TRP A 319 -11.09 9.59 -10.17
C TRP A 319 -10.87 10.75 -11.15
N ALA A 320 -11.85 11.04 -12.00
CA ALA A 320 -11.77 12.09 -13.01
C ALA A 320 -11.64 13.50 -12.42
N ALA A 321 -12.26 13.77 -11.26
CA ALA A 321 -12.21 15.08 -10.62
C ALA A 321 -10.77 15.50 -10.30
N PHE A 322 -9.96 14.60 -9.75
CA PHE A 322 -8.58 14.88 -9.42
C PHE A 322 -7.71 15.12 -10.68
N TYR A 323 -7.84 14.28 -11.70
CA TYR A 323 -7.08 14.46 -12.95
C TYR A 323 -7.52 15.69 -13.73
N THR A 324 -8.81 16.08 -13.64
CA THR A 324 -9.29 17.35 -14.19
C THR A 324 -8.60 18.53 -13.50
N TRP A 325 -8.55 18.51 -12.16
CA TRP A 325 -7.85 19.53 -11.37
C TRP A 325 -6.36 19.60 -11.71
N MET A 326 -5.68 18.47 -11.89
CA MET A 326 -4.27 18.43 -12.31
C MET A 326 -4.07 19.05 -13.69
N ASN A 327 -4.95 18.75 -14.65
CA ASN A 327 -4.91 19.33 -16.00
C ASN A 327 -5.15 20.84 -15.97
N ASP A 328 -6.12 21.31 -15.20
CA ASP A 328 -6.45 22.75 -15.06
C ASP A 328 -5.30 23.52 -14.45
N ASN A 329 -4.50 22.89 -13.59
CA ASN A 329 -3.30 23.46 -12.96
C ASN A 329 -2.01 23.15 -13.74
N GLN A 330 -2.06 22.44 -14.87
CA GLN A 330 -0.93 22.13 -15.74
C GLN A 330 0.22 21.43 -14.99
N LEU A 331 -0.13 20.47 -14.13
CA LEU A 331 0.81 19.79 -13.24
C LEU A 331 1.56 18.63 -13.90
N THR A 332 1.19 18.27 -15.13
CA THR A 332 1.88 17.23 -15.92
C THR A 332 2.24 17.76 -17.30
N PRO A 333 3.37 17.29 -17.90
CA PRO A 333 3.79 17.71 -19.25
C PRO A 333 2.76 17.40 -20.34
N VAL A 334 2.07 16.25 -20.22
CA VAL A 334 1.02 15.79 -21.14
C VAL A 334 -0.31 15.84 -20.42
N VAL A 335 -1.36 16.28 -21.10
CA VAL A 335 -2.72 16.29 -20.55
C VAL A 335 -3.17 14.86 -20.22
N LEU A 336 -3.59 14.64 -18.98
CA LEU A 336 -4.08 13.36 -18.50
C LEU A 336 -5.43 13.03 -19.15
N ASP A 337 -5.61 11.77 -19.57
CA ASP A 337 -6.95 11.23 -19.80
C ASP A 337 -7.64 11.07 -18.43
N VAL A 338 -8.61 11.93 -18.15
CA VAL A 338 -9.30 11.95 -16.85
C VAL A 338 -10.09 10.67 -16.55
N ASN A 339 -10.41 9.87 -17.57
CA ASN A 339 -11.09 8.58 -17.45
C ASN A 339 -10.12 7.39 -17.62
N GLY A 340 -8.85 7.66 -17.84
CA GLY A 340 -7.80 6.66 -18.03
C GLY A 340 -7.06 6.30 -16.75
N GLY A 341 -6.17 5.32 -16.84
CA GLY A 341 -5.28 4.90 -15.76
C GLY A 341 -5.89 3.91 -14.78
N PHE A 342 -7.18 3.56 -14.88
CA PHE A 342 -7.81 2.54 -14.04
C PHE A 342 -8.73 1.61 -14.85
N SER A 343 -9.02 0.42 -14.31
CA SER A 343 -10.03 -0.52 -14.85
C SER A 343 -10.69 -1.30 -13.72
N MET A 344 -12.02 -1.44 -13.81
CA MET A 344 -12.82 -2.29 -12.92
C MET A 344 -13.12 -3.68 -13.52
N ASP A 345 -12.57 -4.02 -14.70
CA ASP A 345 -12.86 -5.26 -15.43
C ASP A 345 -12.34 -6.52 -14.73
N TYR A 346 -11.43 -6.35 -13.78
CA TYR A 346 -10.77 -7.44 -13.04
C TYR A 346 -11.35 -7.63 -11.63
N LEU A 347 -12.08 -6.66 -11.11
CA LEU A 347 -12.71 -6.74 -9.79
C LEU A 347 -14.14 -7.30 -9.92
N GLU A 348 -14.36 -8.50 -9.38
CA GLU A 348 -15.70 -9.08 -9.31
C GLU A 348 -16.54 -8.39 -8.22
N GLN A 349 -17.74 -7.96 -8.62
CA GLN A 349 -18.68 -7.23 -7.75
C GLN A 349 -19.52 -8.17 -6.90
#